data_2972eadf0ed88b409a013b93b92762bd
#
_entry.id   2972eadf0ed88b409a013b93b92762bd
#
_cell.length_a   1.000
_cell.length_b   1.000
_cell.length_c   1.000
_cell.angle_alpha   90.00
_cell.angle_beta   90.00
_cell.angle_gamma   90.00
#
_symmetry.space_group_name_H-M   'P 1'
#
loop_
_entity.id
_entity.type
_entity.pdbx_description
1 polymer ?
#
loop_
_entity_poly.entity_id
_entity_poly.type
_entity_poly.pdbx_seq_one_letter_code
_entity_poly.pdbx_strand_id
1 'polypeptide(L)'
;MQVTLTWDLLIIIFFAIVMTYSLIIGRNESIKIITATYIATIVTHGVGGYIEQLSQQSHIILRTLGIAIDSTTILAIKLLVFIVTIVLIAVQGGIDVDYEDSGATDTGIAAVLGFATAALLLINLFTVLGQLPLLDPRMTTIPPLLTVAKQSLLAATMISYQHFWFTLPALILIATSFIGRK
;
A
#
# COMPACT_ATOMS: atom_id res chain seq x y z
N MET A 1 8.43 -21.67 -24.64
CA MET A 1 8.87 -20.49 -23.91
C MET A 1 8.63 -20.75 -22.42
N GLN A 2 9.70 -20.88 -21.63
CA GLN A 2 9.55 -20.91 -20.17
C GLN A 2 9.41 -19.46 -19.70
N VAL A 3 8.23 -19.08 -19.26
CA VAL A 3 8.01 -17.80 -18.60
C VAL A 3 8.57 -17.95 -17.18
N THR A 4 9.79 -17.46 -16.97
CA THR A 4 10.33 -17.36 -15.60
C THR A 4 9.61 -16.25 -14.88
N LEU A 5 8.94 -16.58 -13.78
CA LEU A 5 8.27 -15.60 -12.92
C LEU A 5 9.36 -14.73 -12.25
N THR A 6 9.59 -13.55 -12.81
CA THR A 6 10.52 -12.56 -12.25
C THR A 6 9.74 -11.56 -11.38
N TRP A 7 10.42 -10.95 -10.42
CA TRP A 7 9.82 -9.88 -9.60
C TRP A 7 9.32 -8.71 -10.44
N ASP A 8 10.02 -8.36 -11.53
CA ASP A 8 9.57 -7.31 -12.46
C ASP A 8 8.25 -7.66 -13.11
N LEU A 9 8.10 -8.90 -13.57
CA LEU A 9 6.85 -9.38 -14.18
C LEU A 9 5.69 -9.32 -13.18
N LEU A 10 5.93 -9.73 -11.92
CA LEU A 10 4.93 -9.68 -10.86
C LEU A 10 4.47 -8.24 -10.59
N ILE A 11 5.42 -7.29 -10.51
CA ILE A 11 5.12 -5.87 -10.32
C ILE A 11 4.30 -5.32 -11.51
N ILE A 12 4.69 -5.64 -12.74
CA ILE A 12 3.98 -5.20 -13.95
C ILE A 12 2.56 -5.75 -13.98
N ILE A 13 2.38 -7.04 -13.67
CA ILE A 13 1.05 -7.66 -13.60
C ILE A 13 0.20 -6.99 -12.51
N PHE A 14 0.78 -6.73 -11.34
CA PHE A 14 0.10 -6.04 -10.26
C PHE A 14 -0.37 -4.64 -10.68
N PHE A 15 0.51 -3.85 -11.31
CA PHE A 15 0.14 -2.53 -11.85
C PHE A 15 -0.98 -2.65 -12.90
N ALA A 16 -0.87 -3.61 -13.82
CA ALA A 16 -1.89 -3.82 -14.86
C ALA A 16 -3.26 -4.15 -14.25
N ILE A 17 -3.30 -5.03 -13.26
CA ILE A 17 -4.55 -5.40 -12.57
C ILE A 17 -5.15 -4.19 -11.86
N VAL A 18 -4.37 -3.46 -11.06
CA VAL A 18 -4.87 -2.30 -10.29
C VAL A 18 -5.29 -1.17 -11.22
N MET A 19 -4.55 -0.89 -12.29
CA MET A 19 -4.92 0.11 -13.28
C MET A 19 -6.21 -0.27 -14.01
N THR A 20 -6.35 -1.51 -14.45
CA THR A 20 -7.57 -2.01 -15.10
C THR A 20 -8.77 -1.89 -14.16
N TYR A 21 -8.59 -2.29 -12.91
CA TYR A 21 -9.64 -2.14 -11.89
C TYR A 21 -10.04 -0.67 -11.70
N SER A 22 -9.05 0.24 -11.59
CA SER A 22 -9.31 1.67 -11.45
C SER A 22 -10.07 2.28 -12.64
N LEU A 23 -9.77 1.82 -13.86
CA LEU A 23 -10.51 2.25 -15.05
C LEU A 23 -11.97 1.77 -15.05
N ILE A 24 -12.23 0.59 -14.48
CA ILE A 24 -13.59 0.02 -14.39
C ILE A 24 -14.42 0.75 -13.34
N ILE A 25 -13.86 1.01 -12.16
CA ILE A 25 -14.59 1.65 -11.05
C ILE A 25 -14.68 3.18 -11.19
N GLY A 26 -13.81 3.77 -12.00
CA GLY A 26 -13.80 5.19 -12.28
C GLY A 26 -13.07 6.06 -11.24
N ARG A 27 -13.15 7.37 -11.43
CA ARG A 27 -12.41 8.39 -10.67
C ARG A 27 -12.78 8.39 -9.18
N ASN A 28 -14.07 8.46 -8.87
CA ASN A 28 -14.56 8.64 -7.51
C ASN A 28 -14.14 7.50 -6.58
N GLU A 29 -14.31 6.27 -7.04
CA GLU A 29 -13.92 5.09 -6.28
C GLU A 29 -12.39 4.96 -6.15
N SER A 30 -11.63 5.33 -7.20
CA SER A 30 -10.16 5.34 -7.13
C SER A 30 -9.64 6.31 -6.06
N ILE A 31 -10.25 7.48 -5.92
CA ILE A 31 -9.94 8.45 -4.86
C ILE A 31 -10.20 7.85 -3.47
N LYS A 32 -11.36 7.17 -3.30
CA LYS A 32 -11.69 6.48 -2.04
C LYS A 32 -10.64 5.44 -1.68
N ILE A 33 -10.19 4.62 -2.66
CA ILE A 33 -9.19 3.57 -2.43
C ILE A 33 -7.83 4.18 -2.02
N ILE A 34 -7.37 5.25 -2.67
CA ILE A 34 -6.13 5.93 -2.27
C ILE A 34 -6.23 6.43 -0.84
N THR A 35 -7.33 7.11 -0.51
CA THR A 35 -7.55 7.65 0.84
C THR A 35 -7.64 6.52 1.88
N ALA A 36 -8.37 5.45 1.56
CA ALA A 36 -8.46 4.25 2.38
C ALA A 36 -7.08 3.62 2.63
N THR A 37 -6.23 3.58 1.59
CA THR A 37 -4.87 3.03 1.68
C THR A 37 -3.99 3.87 2.62
N TYR A 38 -4.07 5.19 2.58
CA TYR A 38 -3.34 6.05 3.54
C TYR A 38 -3.82 5.83 4.96
N ILE A 39 -5.13 5.78 5.19
CA ILE A 39 -5.71 5.51 6.51
C ILE A 39 -5.27 4.12 7.00
N ALA A 40 -5.37 3.10 6.14
CA ALA A 40 -4.95 1.74 6.47
C ALA A 40 -3.46 1.67 6.82
N THR A 41 -2.61 2.44 6.14
CA THR A 41 -1.19 2.54 6.46
C THR A 41 -0.97 3.06 7.88
N ILE A 42 -1.63 4.15 8.24
CA ILE A 42 -1.52 4.75 9.58
C ILE A 42 -2.02 3.77 10.66
N VAL A 43 -3.19 3.17 10.44
CA VAL A 43 -3.78 2.19 11.37
C VAL A 43 -2.87 0.98 11.54
N THR A 44 -2.32 0.45 10.44
CA THR A 44 -1.42 -0.72 10.47
C THR A 44 -0.13 -0.42 11.24
N HIS A 45 0.45 0.76 11.06
CA HIS A 45 1.63 1.17 11.82
C HIS A 45 1.32 1.39 13.31
N GLY A 46 0.19 1.99 13.62
CA GLY A 46 -0.25 2.20 15.01
C GLY A 46 -0.49 0.88 15.74
N VAL A 47 -1.31 0.00 15.14
CA VAL A 47 -1.63 -1.33 15.71
C VAL A 47 -0.37 -2.20 15.78
N GLY A 48 0.44 -2.21 14.71
CA GLY A 48 1.67 -2.99 14.66
C GLY A 48 2.68 -2.56 15.73
N GLY A 49 2.88 -1.26 15.92
CA GLY A 49 3.75 -0.72 16.98
C GLY A 49 3.25 -1.08 18.38
N TYR A 50 1.94 -1.03 18.61
CA TYR A 50 1.34 -1.43 19.88
C TYR A 50 1.56 -2.92 20.17
N ILE A 51 1.37 -3.80 19.17
CA ILE A 51 1.61 -5.24 19.32
C ILE A 51 3.09 -5.54 19.58
N GLU A 52 4.01 -4.86 18.89
CA GLU A 52 5.44 -4.99 19.12
C GLU A 52 5.82 -4.59 20.56
N GLN A 53 5.27 -3.48 21.05
CA GLN A 53 5.48 -3.03 22.43
C GLN A 53 4.95 -4.02 23.45
N LEU A 54 3.72 -4.55 23.25
CA LEU A 54 3.16 -5.58 24.11
C LEU A 54 3.99 -6.86 24.10
N SER A 55 4.45 -7.28 22.91
CA SER A 55 5.31 -8.46 22.78
C SER A 55 6.61 -8.32 23.57
N GLN A 56 7.22 -7.15 23.55
CA GLN A 56 8.46 -6.88 24.29
C GLN A 56 8.24 -6.83 25.83
N GLN A 57 7.13 -6.24 26.28
CA GLN A 57 6.82 -6.11 27.71
C GLN A 57 6.27 -7.39 28.32
N SER A 58 5.55 -8.20 27.57
CA SER A 58 4.82 -9.37 28.07
C SER A 58 5.48 -10.71 27.75
N HIS A 59 6.76 -10.72 27.36
CA HIS A 59 7.49 -11.94 26.96
C HIS A 59 7.36 -13.10 27.94
N ILE A 60 7.31 -12.82 29.24
CA ILE A 60 7.21 -13.85 30.30
C ILE A 60 5.78 -14.44 30.32
N ILE A 61 4.75 -13.60 30.27
CA ILE A 61 3.34 -14.02 30.40
C ILE A 61 2.90 -14.77 29.15
N LEU A 62 3.21 -14.25 27.95
CA LEU A 62 2.84 -14.86 26.67
C LEU A 62 3.53 -16.22 26.47
N ARG A 63 4.79 -16.35 26.87
CA ARG A 63 5.54 -17.60 26.80
C ARG A 63 4.98 -18.65 27.76
N THR A 64 4.51 -18.22 28.93
CA THR A 64 3.86 -19.11 29.91
C THR A 64 2.51 -19.62 29.40
N LEU A 65 1.81 -18.84 28.57
CA LEU A 65 0.56 -19.23 27.92
C LEU A 65 0.78 -20.02 26.60
N GLY A 66 2.02 -20.32 26.24
CA GLY A 66 2.35 -21.04 25.01
C GLY A 66 2.16 -20.20 23.73
N ILE A 67 1.99 -18.88 23.82
CA ILE A 67 1.81 -17.98 22.68
C ILE A 67 3.18 -17.39 22.32
N ALA A 68 3.79 -17.92 21.27
CA ALA A 68 4.99 -17.33 20.69
C ALA A 68 4.57 -16.29 19.64
N ILE A 69 4.70 -15.01 19.97
CA ILE A 69 4.54 -13.92 18.99
C ILE A 69 5.91 -13.73 18.34
N ASP A 70 6.11 -14.41 17.22
CA ASP A 70 7.30 -14.24 16.38
C ASP A 70 7.11 -13.09 15.36
N SER A 71 8.18 -12.73 14.67
CA SER A 71 8.16 -11.69 13.65
C SER A 71 7.18 -12.00 12.51
N THR A 72 6.97 -13.28 12.19
CA THR A 72 6.05 -13.72 11.13
C THR A 72 4.60 -13.50 11.56
N THR A 73 4.28 -13.76 12.83
CA THR A 73 2.94 -13.49 13.38
C THR A 73 2.63 -12.00 13.36
N ILE A 74 3.57 -11.15 13.75
CA ILE A 74 3.42 -9.68 13.68
C ILE A 74 3.20 -9.22 12.26
N LEU A 75 3.97 -9.74 11.29
CA LEU A 75 3.81 -9.45 9.87
C LEU A 75 2.40 -9.83 9.37
N ALA A 76 1.94 -11.04 9.71
CA ALA A 76 0.62 -11.52 9.31
C ALA A 76 -0.50 -10.63 9.87
N ILE A 77 -0.39 -10.21 11.14
CA ILE A 77 -1.35 -9.30 11.77
C ILE A 77 -1.33 -7.93 11.09
N LYS A 78 -0.16 -7.35 10.83
CA LYS A 78 -0.03 -6.08 10.10
C LYS A 78 -0.70 -6.15 8.73
N LEU A 79 -0.44 -7.22 7.98
CA LEU A 79 -1.04 -7.43 6.66
C LEU A 79 -2.56 -7.58 6.74
N LEU A 80 -3.05 -8.35 7.71
CA LEU A 80 -4.48 -8.53 7.93
C LEU A 80 -5.15 -7.21 8.28
N VAL A 81 -4.60 -6.44 9.22
CA VAL A 81 -5.12 -5.12 9.61
C VAL A 81 -5.15 -4.19 8.41
N PHE A 82 -4.10 -4.16 7.60
CA PHE A 82 -4.04 -3.35 6.38
C PHE A 82 -5.17 -3.69 5.41
N ILE A 83 -5.34 -4.97 5.07
CA ILE A 83 -6.37 -5.43 4.14
C ILE A 83 -7.77 -5.15 4.68
N VAL A 84 -8.02 -5.52 5.94
CA VAL A 84 -9.34 -5.32 6.58
C VAL A 84 -9.71 -3.84 6.62
N THR A 85 -8.75 -2.96 6.95
CA THR A 85 -9.02 -1.50 6.99
C THR A 85 -9.39 -0.96 5.61
N ILE A 86 -8.67 -1.35 4.54
CA ILE A 86 -9.01 -0.94 3.18
C ILE A 86 -10.41 -1.43 2.81
N VAL A 87 -10.71 -2.70 3.05
CA VAL A 87 -12.01 -3.30 2.72
C VAL A 87 -13.14 -2.62 3.48
N LEU A 88 -12.97 -2.38 4.79
CA LEU A 88 -13.98 -1.70 5.60
C LEU A 88 -14.29 -0.29 5.07
N ILE A 89 -13.28 0.50 4.74
CA ILE A 89 -13.50 1.86 4.22
C ILE A 89 -14.09 1.81 2.82
N ALA A 90 -13.63 0.90 1.96
CA ALA A 90 -14.14 0.77 0.59
C ALA A 90 -15.60 0.30 0.54
N VAL A 91 -15.98 -0.63 1.43
CA VAL A 91 -17.34 -1.21 1.45
C VAL A 91 -18.33 -0.35 2.23
N GLN A 92 -17.93 0.20 3.39
CA GLN A 92 -18.84 0.97 4.25
C GLN A 92 -19.01 2.43 3.81
N GLY A 93 -18.23 2.88 2.82
CA GLY A 93 -18.46 4.16 2.14
C GLY A 93 -18.39 5.41 3.02
N GLY A 94 -17.54 5.40 4.05
CA GLY A 94 -17.36 6.56 4.94
C GLY A 94 -16.77 7.81 4.27
N ILE A 95 -16.33 7.70 3.03
CA ILE A 95 -15.79 8.80 2.22
C ILE A 95 -16.69 8.93 1.00
N ASP A 96 -17.52 9.96 0.98
CA ASP A 96 -18.35 10.29 -0.16
C ASP A 96 -17.60 11.28 -1.07
N VAL A 97 -17.32 10.86 -2.29
CA VAL A 97 -16.63 11.67 -3.29
C VAL A 97 -17.53 11.71 -4.51
N ASP A 98 -18.13 12.86 -4.76
CA ASP A 98 -19.04 13.06 -5.86
C ASP A 98 -18.49 14.12 -6.81
N TYR A 99 -17.94 13.67 -7.94
CA TYR A 99 -17.54 14.52 -9.04
C TYR A 99 -18.41 14.21 -10.25
N GLU A 100 -18.92 15.23 -10.92
CA GLU A 100 -19.67 15.06 -12.18
C GLU A 100 -18.79 14.42 -13.25
N ASP A 101 -19.32 13.36 -13.89
CA ASP A 101 -18.63 12.66 -14.98
C ASP A 101 -18.50 13.57 -16.20
N SER A 102 -17.28 13.85 -16.61
CA SER A 102 -16.96 14.69 -17.77
C SER A 102 -16.38 13.90 -18.96
N GLY A 103 -16.69 12.61 -19.07
CA GLY A 103 -16.37 11.78 -20.23
C GLY A 103 -14.88 11.44 -20.37
N ALA A 104 -14.23 11.76 -21.51
CA ALA A 104 -12.87 11.32 -21.80
C ALA A 104 -11.79 11.81 -20.81
N THR A 105 -12.01 12.97 -20.17
CA THR A 105 -11.11 13.50 -19.14
C THR A 105 -11.12 12.64 -17.88
N ASP A 106 -12.26 12.07 -17.51
CA ASP A 106 -12.37 11.22 -16.31
C ASP A 106 -11.65 9.89 -16.49
N THR A 107 -11.68 9.31 -17.70
CA THR A 107 -10.89 8.12 -18.00
C THR A 107 -9.39 8.37 -17.86
N GLY A 108 -8.90 9.52 -18.32
CA GLY A 108 -7.50 9.92 -18.14
C GLY A 108 -7.13 10.09 -16.66
N ILE A 109 -7.99 10.75 -15.88
CA ILE A 109 -7.78 10.93 -14.45
C ILE A 109 -7.84 9.58 -13.73
N ALA A 110 -8.80 8.69 -14.07
CA ALA A 110 -8.89 7.35 -13.50
C ALA A 110 -7.64 6.51 -13.78
N ALA A 111 -7.04 6.62 -14.97
CA ALA A 111 -5.79 5.94 -15.28
C ALA A 111 -4.63 6.44 -14.41
N VAL A 112 -4.49 7.76 -14.23
CA VAL A 112 -3.46 8.37 -13.37
C VAL A 112 -3.67 7.99 -11.90
N LEU A 113 -4.92 8.01 -11.43
CA LEU A 113 -5.27 7.56 -10.07
C LEU A 113 -4.99 6.06 -9.89
N GLY A 114 -5.31 5.24 -10.89
CA GLY A 114 -5.00 3.80 -10.87
C GLY A 114 -3.51 3.52 -10.76
N PHE A 115 -2.70 4.24 -11.52
CA PHE A 115 -1.24 4.17 -11.40
C PHE A 115 -0.76 4.57 -10.00
N ALA A 116 -1.29 5.68 -9.48
CA ALA A 116 -0.98 6.16 -8.14
C ALA A 116 -1.39 5.16 -7.05
N THR A 117 -2.57 4.54 -7.20
CA THR A 117 -3.06 3.50 -6.29
C THR A 117 -2.15 2.28 -6.30
N ALA A 118 -1.76 1.79 -7.48
CA ALA A 118 -0.85 0.66 -7.61
C ALA A 118 0.50 0.92 -6.95
N ALA A 119 1.07 2.11 -7.19
CA ALA A 119 2.33 2.53 -6.60
C ALA A 119 2.24 2.62 -5.06
N LEU A 120 1.16 3.22 -4.54
CA LEU A 120 0.94 3.36 -3.11
C LEU A 120 0.75 2.00 -2.42
N LEU A 121 -0.05 1.12 -2.99
CA LEU A 121 -0.25 -0.23 -2.46
C LEU A 121 1.06 -1.02 -2.42
N LEU A 122 1.85 -0.95 -3.49
CA LEU A 122 3.10 -1.69 -3.58
C LEU A 122 4.16 -1.18 -2.60
N ILE A 123 4.31 0.15 -2.45
CA ILE A 123 5.27 0.68 -1.48
C ILE A 123 4.85 0.38 -0.03
N ASN A 124 3.55 0.38 0.27
CA ASN A 124 3.05 -0.06 1.56
C ASN A 124 3.31 -1.55 1.81
N LEU A 125 3.12 -2.39 0.80
CA LEU A 125 3.45 -3.81 0.90
C LEU A 125 4.94 -4.02 1.20
N PHE A 126 5.85 -3.29 0.55
CA PHE A 126 7.27 -3.34 0.86
C PHE A 126 7.57 -2.86 2.27
N THR A 127 6.91 -1.81 2.75
CA THR A 127 7.06 -1.31 4.12
C THR A 127 6.62 -2.36 5.15
N VAL A 128 5.47 -3.01 4.91
CA VAL A 128 4.97 -4.09 5.78
C VAL A 128 5.91 -5.29 5.76
N LEU A 129 6.36 -5.74 4.58
CA LEU A 129 7.32 -6.84 4.44
C LEU A 129 8.66 -6.54 5.10
N GLY A 130 9.09 -5.28 5.08
CA GLY A 130 10.29 -4.82 5.76
C GLY A 130 10.16 -4.74 7.28
N GLN A 131 8.94 -4.78 7.80
CA GLN A 131 8.64 -4.59 9.24
C GLN A 131 9.26 -3.30 9.81
N LEU A 132 9.38 -2.27 9.00
CA LEU A 132 9.96 -0.99 9.39
C LEU A 132 8.90 0.07 9.65
N PRO A 133 9.27 1.12 10.39
CA PRO A 133 8.50 2.35 10.42
C PRO A 133 8.30 2.91 9.01
N LEU A 134 7.23 3.67 8.84
CA LEU A 134 6.91 4.31 7.57
C LEU A 134 8.05 5.23 7.12
N LEU A 135 8.45 5.12 5.85
CA LEU A 135 9.50 5.93 5.24
C LEU A 135 10.87 5.81 5.93
N ASP A 136 11.21 4.62 6.43
CA ASP A 136 12.51 4.36 7.06
C ASP A 136 13.61 4.23 5.99
N PRO A 137 14.70 5.01 6.09
CA PRO A 137 15.81 4.95 5.13
C PRO A 137 16.54 3.60 5.12
N ARG A 138 16.39 2.77 6.16
CA ARG A 138 16.96 1.42 6.22
C ARG A 138 16.26 0.41 5.33
N MET A 139 15.12 0.77 4.71
CA MET A 139 14.34 -0.11 3.85
C MET A 139 15.17 -0.77 2.74
N THR A 140 16.16 -0.04 2.21
CA THR A 140 17.05 -0.54 1.15
C THR A 140 18.08 -1.56 1.63
N THR A 141 18.30 -1.72 2.93
CA THR A 141 19.35 -2.58 3.52
C THR A 141 18.81 -3.85 4.15
N ILE A 142 17.50 -4.01 4.25
CA ILE A 142 16.87 -5.18 4.87
C ILE A 142 17.01 -6.41 3.98
N PRO A 143 17.47 -7.57 4.53
CA PRO A 143 17.74 -8.77 3.74
C PRO A 143 16.60 -9.20 2.79
N PRO A 144 15.33 -9.32 3.21
CA PRO A 144 14.25 -9.72 2.30
C PRO A 144 14.04 -8.72 1.16
N LEU A 145 14.02 -7.41 1.45
CA LEU A 145 13.84 -6.38 0.44
C LEU A 145 15.08 -6.21 -0.44
N LEU A 146 16.26 -6.37 0.12
CA LEU A 146 17.51 -6.37 -0.63
C LEU A 146 17.57 -7.51 -1.67
N THR A 147 17.03 -8.68 -1.33
CA THR A 147 16.92 -9.81 -2.28
C THR A 147 15.99 -9.46 -3.44
N VAL A 148 14.82 -8.90 -3.14
CA VAL A 148 13.85 -8.43 -4.15
C VAL A 148 14.48 -7.34 -5.03
N ALA A 149 15.13 -6.35 -4.44
CA ALA A 149 15.78 -5.25 -5.15
C ALA A 149 16.95 -5.74 -6.05
N LYS A 150 17.69 -6.76 -5.65
CA LYS A 150 18.74 -7.35 -6.49
C LYS A 150 18.19 -8.13 -7.69
N GLN A 151 16.96 -8.64 -7.59
CA GLN A 151 16.32 -9.46 -8.63
C GLN A 151 15.38 -8.66 -9.53
N SER A 152 15.04 -7.42 -9.17
CA SER A 152 14.09 -6.57 -9.88
C SER A 152 14.56 -5.12 -9.89
N LEU A 153 14.74 -4.58 -11.10
CA LEU A 153 15.07 -3.17 -11.29
C LEU A 153 13.92 -2.26 -10.85
N LEU A 154 12.68 -2.67 -11.11
CA LEU A 154 11.49 -1.90 -10.72
C LEU A 154 11.35 -1.85 -9.20
N ALA A 155 11.50 -2.97 -8.52
CA ALA A 155 11.47 -3.00 -7.05
C ALA A 155 12.62 -2.17 -6.45
N ALA A 156 13.83 -2.29 -6.99
CA ALA A 156 14.97 -1.49 -6.54
C ALA A 156 14.69 0.00 -6.64
N THR A 157 14.13 0.45 -7.77
CA THR A 157 13.77 1.85 -7.99
C THR A 157 12.69 2.30 -7.02
N MET A 158 11.64 1.50 -6.83
CA MET A 158 10.55 1.84 -5.91
C MET A 158 11.03 1.93 -4.46
N ILE A 159 11.84 0.98 -4.01
CA ILE A 159 12.40 0.96 -2.65
C ILE A 159 13.34 2.15 -2.44
N SER A 160 14.21 2.45 -3.42
CA SER A 160 15.16 3.57 -3.32
C SER A 160 14.49 4.94 -3.29
N TYR A 161 13.37 5.09 -4.01
CA TYR A 161 12.60 6.34 -4.07
C TYR A 161 11.26 6.22 -3.32
N GLN A 162 11.23 5.52 -2.20
CA GLN A 162 10.00 5.28 -1.42
C GLN A 162 9.25 6.56 -1.06
N HIS A 163 9.96 7.64 -0.67
CA HIS A 163 9.34 8.92 -0.35
C HIS A 163 8.57 9.50 -1.52
N PHE A 164 9.13 9.43 -2.73
CA PHE A 164 8.48 9.89 -3.94
C PHE A 164 7.20 9.09 -4.22
N TRP A 165 7.31 7.76 -4.23
CA TRP A 165 6.18 6.87 -4.52
C TRP A 165 5.06 6.97 -3.47
N PHE A 166 5.42 7.25 -2.22
CA PHE A 166 4.43 7.48 -1.17
C PHE A 166 3.77 8.86 -1.27
N THR A 167 4.49 9.90 -1.70
CA THR A 167 3.98 11.26 -1.78
C THR A 167 3.20 11.52 -3.07
N LEU A 168 3.56 10.86 -4.17
CA LEU A 168 2.96 11.04 -5.49
C LEU A 168 1.44 10.92 -5.50
N PRO A 169 0.80 9.89 -4.91
CA PRO A 169 -0.65 9.78 -4.90
C PRO A 169 -1.34 10.92 -4.15
N ALA A 170 -0.75 11.42 -3.06
CA ALA A 170 -1.30 12.56 -2.34
C ALA A 170 -1.26 13.83 -3.19
N LEU A 171 -0.17 14.07 -3.93
CA LEU A 171 -0.08 15.21 -4.86
C LEU A 171 -1.09 15.11 -5.99
N ILE A 172 -1.32 13.91 -6.53
CA ILE A 172 -2.34 13.66 -7.55
C ILE A 172 -3.74 13.93 -6.99
N LEU A 173 -4.05 13.50 -5.77
CA LEU A 173 -5.32 13.82 -5.11
C LEU A 173 -5.54 15.33 -4.96
N ILE A 174 -4.52 16.05 -4.54
CA ILE A 174 -4.58 17.52 -4.43
C ILE A 174 -4.82 18.13 -5.82
N ALA A 175 -4.07 17.72 -6.83
CA ALA A 175 -4.22 18.23 -8.18
C ALA A 175 -5.61 17.97 -8.76
N THR A 176 -6.16 16.77 -8.57
CA THR A 176 -7.52 16.42 -9.05
C THR A 176 -8.61 17.19 -8.32
N SER A 177 -8.39 17.61 -7.07
CA SER A 177 -9.31 18.47 -6.32
C SER A 177 -9.46 19.86 -6.92
N PHE A 178 -8.43 20.38 -7.59
CA PHE A 178 -8.52 21.68 -8.29
C PHE A 178 -9.20 21.57 -9.65
N ILE A 179 -9.10 20.43 -10.33
CA ILE A 179 -9.69 20.23 -11.66
C ILE A 179 -11.22 20.04 -11.59
N GLY A 180 -11.74 19.55 -10.49
CA GLY A 180 -13.17 19.28 -10.29
C GLY A 180 -14.00 20.45 -9.72
N ARG A 181 -13.39 21.60 -9.45
CA ARG A 181 -14.08 22.79 -8.96
C ARG A 181 -14.49 23.68 -10.14
N LYS A 182 -15.66 23.44 -10.68
CA LYS A 182 -16.39 24.45 -11.50
C LYS A 182 -17.72 24.73 -10.85
#